data_172163dd22f34d8e87a8751eab569330
#
_entry.id   172163dd22f34d8e87a8751eab569330
#
_cell.length_a   1.000
_cell.length_b   1.000
_cell.length_c   1.000
_cell.angle_alpha   90.00
_cell.angle_beta   90.00
_cell.angle_gamma   90.00
#
_symmetry.space_group_name_H-M   'P 1'
#
loop_
_entity.id
_entity.type
_entity.pdbx_description
1 polymer ?
#
loop_
_entity_poly.entity_id
_entity_poly.type
_entity_poly.pdbx_seq_one_letter_code
_entity_poly.pdbx_strand_id
1 'polypeptide(L)'
;EGGNTSGVNLDAAGQAVMDAMKKCNPEAVWVIQAWQENPRVPMIQNRKAGDMLVLDLHAECRPQWGDAWSEWCRKDGFMQHDWAYCMLLNFGGNVGLHGKMDVLIDGFYNAKADARASQTMKGVGITPEGIENNPVMYELLYELPWRAERFTREDWLKEYVQARYGTDDKALQQAWQLLGAGIYNSPKEKPQQGTHESLFCARPGLDVWKASAWAESKDYYNPKEVMEAARLMLSVADKYKGNNNFEYDLVDVLRQAIAEKGRLTLKVVSAAYKAEDKELFNKASERFLQLILLQDELLGTRKEFRVGNWTGMARNIGHTPEEKNLYEWNARVQITTWGNYSASERGNLHDYAHKEWNGILKDFYYMRWKTYFDALTCMLDGRLVPVIDWYAIEESWTKVSDTYAVTPEGDCVEVAKRVYKAVFE
;
A
#
# COMPACT_ATOMS: atom_id res chain seq x y z
N GLU A 1 8.40 -7.76 -19.49
CA GLU A 1 9.25 -8.18 -18.38
C GLU A 1 9.48 -9.69 -18.45
N GLY A 2 10.72 -10.14 -18.39
CA GLY A 2 11.04 -11.56 -18.23
C GLY A 2 10.70 -12.48 -19.39
N GLY A 3 10.31 -11.97 -20.54
CA GLY A 3 10.17 -12.78 -21.75
C GLY A 3 11.50 -13.40 -22.16
N ASN A 4 11.47 -14.61 -22.74
CA ASN A 4 12.68 -15.23 -23.28
C ASN A 4 13.22 -14.37 -24.44
N THR A 5 14.29 -13.61 -24.17
CA THR A 5 14.99 -12.77 -25.17
C THR A 5 16.19 -13.48 -25.80
N SER A 6 16.38 -14.80 -25.55
CA SER A 6 17.45 -15.60 -26.15
C SER A 6 17.32 -15.57 -27.65
N GLY A 7 18.37 -15.13 -28.33
CA GLY A 7 18.41 -15.02 -29.81
C GLY A 7 17.68 -13.81 -30.41
N VAL A 8 17.09 -12.94 -29.58
CA VAL A 8 16.48 -11.68 -30.05
C VAL A 8 17.53 -10.59 -30.18
N ASN A 9 17.58 -9.94 -31.35
CA ASN A 9 18.35 -8.69 -31.47
C ASN A 9 17.61 -7.51 -30.84
N LEU A 10 17.95 -7.21 -29.62
CA LEU A 10 17.28 -6.15 -28.82
C LEU A 10 17.46 -4.74 -29.41
N ASP A 11 18.57 -4.47 -30.08
CA ASP A 11 18.77 -3.20 -30.75
C ASP A 11 17.81 -3.04 -31.94
N ALA A 12 17.70 -4.08 -32.77
CA ALA A 12 16.73 -4.11 -33.88
C ALA A 12 15.28 -4.02 -33.35
N ALA A 13 14.97 -4.70 -32.26
CA ALA A 13 13.65 -4.63 -31.62
C ALA A 13 13.33 -3.19 -31.12
N GLY A 14 14.28 -2.56 -30.41
CA GLY A 14 14.13 -1.18 -29.97
C GLY A 14 13.97 -0.19 -31.13
N GLN A 15 14.73 -0.40 -32.25
CA GLN A 15 14.58 0.42 -33.44
C GLN A 15 13.19 0.24 -34.09
N ALA A 16 12.72 -0.99 -34.21
CA ALA A 16 11.40 -1.26 -34.77
C ALA A 16 10.25 -0.61 -34.00
N VAL A 17 10.33 -0.60 -32.63
CA VAL A 17 9.36 0.12 -31.81
C VAL A 17 9.41 1.63 -32.10
N MET A 18 10.60 2.21 -32.10
CA MET A 18 10.78 3.64 -32.37
C MET A 18 10.28 4.04 -33.76
N ASP A 19 10.64 3.26 -34.80
CA ASP A 19 10.21 3.51 -36.17
C ASP A 19 8.67 3.46 -36.31
N ALA A 20 8.03 2.49 -35.64
CA ALA A 20 6.58 2.37 -35.64
C ALA A 20 5.92 3.59 -34.98
N MET A 21 6.44 4.06 -33.83
CA MET A 21 5.96 5.25 -33.14
C MET A 21 6.14 6.52 -33.99
N LYS A 22 7.34 6.73 -34.54
CA LYS A 22 7.67 7.92 -35.34
C LYS A 22 6.93 7.93 -36.68
N LYS A 23 6.56 6.78 -37.23
CA LYS A 23 5.71 6.70 -38.44
C LYS A 23 4.31 7.27 -38.18
N CYS A 24 3.77 7.08 -36.96
CA CYS A 24 2.46 7.62 -36.60
C CYS A 24 2.53 9.07 -36.16
N ASN A 25 3.57 9.43 -35.39
CA ASN A 25 3.83 10.77 -34.91
C ASN A 25 5.34 11.02 -34.86
N PRO A 26 5.90 11.91 -35.73
CA PRO A 26 7.33 12.23 -35.71
C PRO A 26 7.86 12.74 -34.36
N GLU A 27 7.00 13.37 -33.56
CA GLU A 27 7.34 13.91 -32.24
C GLU A 27 7.09 12.91 -31.10
N ALA A 28 6.76 11.66 -31.40
CA ALA A 28 6.50 10.65 -30.37
C ALA A 28 7.74 10.44 -29.50
N VAL A 29 7.52 10.36 -28.18
CA VAL A 29 8.53 10.01 -27.18
C VAL A 29 8.18 8.63 -26.62
N TRP A 30 9.14 7.72 -26.61
CA TRP A 30 8.96 6.39 -26.04
C TRP A 30 9.20 6.46 -24.52
N VAL A 31 8.14 6.35 -23.73
CA VAL A 31 8.23 6.23 -22.28
C VAL A 31 8.47 4.76 -21.91
N ILE A 32 9.54 4.50 -21.17
CA ILE A 32 9.93 3.14 -20.74
C ILE A 32 10.23 3.12 -19.24
N GLN A 33 9.87 2.02 -18.59
CA GLN A 33 10.12 1.81 -17.15
C GLN A 33 11.51 1.23 -16.91
N ALA A 34 12.23 1.80 -15.94
CA ALA A 34 13.43 1.21 -15.38
C ALA A 34 13.07 0.37 -14.15
N TRP A 35 13.11 -0.94 -14.31
CA TRP A 35 12.77 -1.92 -13.29
C TRP A 35 13.68 -3.14 -13.36
N GLN A 36 14.36 -3.49 -12.29
CA GLN A 36 15.35 -4.58 -12.28
C GLN A 36 16.41 -4.40 -13.38
N GLU A 37 16.54 -5.33 -14.31
CA GLU A 37 17.48 -5.25 -15.42
C GLU A 37 17.00 -4.40 -16.61
N ASN A 38 15.79 -3.87 -16.53
CA ASN A 38 15.21 -3.09 -17.62
C ASN A 38 15.43 -1.57 -17.41
N PRO A 39 15.44 -0.77 -18.49
CA PRO A 39 15.53 -1.21 -19.87
C PRO A 39 16.90 -1.82 -20.18
N ARG A 40 16.90 -2.89 -20.96
CA ARG A 40 18.16 -3.54 -21.42
C ARG A 40 18.99 -2.56 -22.25
N VAL A 41 20.30 -2.44 -21.95
CA VAL A 41 21.21 -1.52 -22.62
C VAL A 41 21.13 -1.61 -24.16
N PRO A 42 21.20 -2.81 -24.79
CA PRO A 42 21.09 -2.89 -26.27
C PRO A 42 19.79 -2.32 -26.82
N MET A 43 18.73 -2.27 -26.02
CA MET A 43 17.43 -1.79 -26.45
C MET A 43 17.36 -0.26 -26.55
N ILE A 44 18.18 0.44 -25.77
CA ILE A 44 18.12 1.90 -25.65
C ILE A 44 19.38 2.61 -26.17
N GLN A 45 20.55 1.98 -26.19
CA GLN A 45 21.86 2.63 -26.39
C GLN A 45 21.98 3.39 -27.72
N ASN A 46 21.29 2.95 -28.79
CA ASN A 46 21.36 3.52 -30.12
C ASN A 46 20.13 4.39 -30.46
N ARG A 47 19.30 4.70 -29.48
CA ARG A 47 18.16 5.62 -29.66
C ARG A 47 18.65 7.06 -29.59
N LYS A 48 17.98 7.96 -30.32
CA LYS A 48 18.33 9.38 -30.34
C LYS A 48 17.96 10.01 -28.99
N ALA A 49 18.83 10.89 -28.49
CA ALA A 49 18.54 11.70 -27.30
C ALA A 49 17.26 12.54 -27.51
N GLY A 50 16.37 12.56 -26.53
CA GLY A 50 15.06 13.20 -26.58
C GLY A 50 13.93 12.35 -27.17
N ASP A 51 14.23 11.21 -27.79
CA ASP A 51 13.20 10.27 -28.28
C ASP A 51 12.68 9.32 -27.19
N MET A 52 13.33 9.29 -26.04
CA MET A 52 12.96 8.43 -24.91
C MET A 52 12.84 9.22 -23.61
N LEU A 53 11.93 8.76 -22.75
CA LEU A 53 11.85 9.14 -21.33
C LEU A 53 11.87 7.87 -20.49
N VAL A 54 12.89 7.72 -19.66
CA VAL A 54 13.02 6.58 -18.74
C VAL A 54 12.40 6.95 -17.40
N LEU A 55 11.45 6.16 -16.93
CA LEU A 55 10.92 6.29 -15.59
C LEU A 55 11.76 5.41 -14.65
N ASP A 56 12.55 6.01 -13.76
CA ASP A 56 13.22 5.25 -12.69
C ASP A 56 12.17 4.84 -11.65
N LEU A 57 11.55 3.69 -11.91
CA LEU A 57 10.24 3.28 -11.39
C LEU A 57 10.15 3.32 -9.88
N HIS A 58 11.24 3.01 -9.19
CA HIS A 58 11.29 2.81 -7.73
C HIS A 58 12.49 3.54 -7.12
N ALA A 59 12.70 4.80 -7.53
CA ALA A 59 13.89 5.56 -7.18
C ALA A 59 13.98 5.89 -5.67
N GLU A 60 12.85 5.94 -4.95
CA GLU A 60 12.84 6.14 -3.50
C GLU A 60 13.29 4.91 -2.70
N CYS A 61 13.36 3.73 -3.33
CA CYS A 61 13.71 2.48 -2.67
C CYS A 61 14.88 1.77 -3.33
N ARG A 62 14.87 1.65 -4.66
CA ARG A 62 15.88 0.93 -5.46
C ARG A 62 16.24 1.71 -6.71
N PRO A 63 16.88 2.89 -6.57
CA PRO A 63 17.17 3.76 -7.69
C PRO A 63 18.11 3.10 -8.70
N GLN A 64 17.90 3.40 -9.98
CA GLN A 64 18.81 3.04 -11.06
C GLN A 64 19.62 4.23 -11.60
N TRP A 65 19.27 5.44 -11.28
CA TRP A 65 19.89 6.66 -11.84
C TRP A 65 21.39 6.82 -11.59
N GLY A 66 21.99 5.99 -10.73
CA GLY A 66 23.41 6.02 -10.46
C GLY A 66 23.81 6.05 -8.99
N ASP A 67 22.83 6.01 -8.07
CA ASP A 67 23.14 5.86 -6.64
C ASP A 67 23.57 4.42 -6.34
N ALA A 68 24.79 4.27 -5.84
CA ALA A 68 25.44 2.97 -5.63
C ALA A 68 24.86 2.14 -4.47
N TRP A 69 23.86 2.64 -3.72
CA TRP A 69 23.25 1.89 -2.63
C TRP A 69 22.24 0.83 -3.07
N SER A 70 21.76 0.89 -4.31
CA SER A 70 20.84 -0.08 -4.89
C SER A 70 21.58 -1.13 -5.71
N GLU A 71 21.17 -2.40 -5.60
CA GLU A 71 21.66 -3.48 -6.46
C GLU A 71 21.30 -3.27 -7.94
N TRP A 72 20.33 -2.43 -8.23
CA TRP A 72 19.90 -2.09 -9.60
C TRP A 72 20.60 -0.85 -10.15
N CYS A 73 21.53 -0.29 -9.39
CA CYS A 73 22.26 0.92 -9.80
C CYS A 73 22.93 0.73 -11.16
N ARG A 74 22.65 1.66 -12.07
CA ARG A 74 23.20 1.68 -13.42
C ARG A 74 24.26 2.78 -13.56
N LYS A 75 25.49 2.34 -13.81
CA LYS A 75 26.61 3.27 -14.05
C LYS A 75 26.50 4.01 -15.40
N ASP A 76 25.68 3.49 -16.33
CA ASP A 76 25.44 4.09 -17.64
C ASP A 76 24.52 5.32 -17.58
N GLY A 77 23.75 5.50 -16.47
CA GLY A 77 22.84 6.63 -16.30
C GLY A 77 21.81 6.73 -17.41
N PHE A 78 21.21 5.58 -17.78
CA PHE A 78 20.22 5.45 -18.86
C PHE A 78 20.74 5.88 -20.24
N MET A 79 22.06 5.76 -20.52
CA MET A 79 22.68 6.09 -21.80
C MET A 79 22.39 7.51 -22.28
N GLN A 80 22.32 8.45 -21.35
CA GLN A 80 22.03 9.89 -21.60
C GLN A 80 20.60 10.16 -22.11
N HIS A 81 19.68 9.24 -21.97
CA HIS A 81 18.26 9.50 -22.21
C HIS A 81 17.67 10.35 -21.10
N ASP A 82 16.65 11.10 -21.44
CA ASP A 82 15.83 11.84 -20.47
C ASP A 82 15.21 10.85 -19.49
N TRP A 83 15.16 11.22 -18.20
CA TRP A 83 14.60 10.38 -17.17
C TRP A 83 13.85 11.16 -16.09
N ALA A 84 12.96 10.47 -15.36
CA ALA A 84 12.23 11.01 -14.22
C ALA A 84 12.51 10.17 -12.96
N TYR A 85 12.67 10.88 -11.84
CA TYR A 85 12.74 10.28 -10.50
C TYR A 85 11.34 9.90 -10.06
N CYS A 86 11.02 8.60 -10.04
CA CYS A 86 9.67 8.12 -9.76
C CYS A 86 9.58 7.42 -8.39
N MET A 87 8.41 7.52 -7.78
CA MET A 87 8.05 6.84 -6.55
C MET A 87 6.98 5.79 -6.82
N LEU A 88 7.25 4.54 -6.45
CA LEU A 88 6.30 3.43 -6.48
C LEU A 88 5.44 3.39 -5.22
N LEU A 89 6.04 3.54 -4.07
CA LEU A 89 5.51 3.55 -2.71
C LEU A 89 5.07 2.17 -2.19
N ASN A 90 4.17 1.47 -2.91
CA ASN A 90 3.72 0.14 -2.52
C ASN A 90 3.31 -0.73 -3.71
N PHE A 91 3.29 -2.03 -3.49
CA PHE A 91 2.82 -3.03 -4.44
C PHE A 91 1.35 -3.36 -4.23
N GLY A 92 0.64 -3.74 -5.30
CA GLY A 92 -0.77 -4.11 -5.26
C GLY A 92 -1.71 -3.00 -4.82
N GLY A 93 -1.20 -1.81 -4.54
CA GLY A 93 -1.97 -0.73 -3.93
C GLY A 93 -2.45 -1.08 -2.53
N ASN A 94 -1.69 -1.85 -1.76
CA ASN A 94 -2.03 -2.24 -0.40
C ASN A 94 -2.30 -1.04 0.48
N VAL A 95 -3.34 -1.12 1.28
CA VAL A 95 -3.69 -0.07 2.24
C VAL A 95 -2.87 -0.23 3.51
N GLY A 96 -2.20 0.83 3.93
CA GLY A 96 -1.38 0.89 5.14
C GLY A 96 -0.50 2.13 5.10
N LEU A 97 -0.22 2.71 6.27
CA LEU A 97 0.71 3.84 6.35
C LEU A 97 2.12 3.36 6.02
N HIS A 98 2.80 4.06 5.12
CA HIS A 98 4.17 3.76 4.73
C HIS A 98 4.81 4.93 4.00
N GLY A 99 6.12 5.08 4.19
CA GLY A 99 6.92 6.04 3.44
C GLY A 99 8.40 5.95 3.76
N LYS A 100 9.19 6.70 2.98
CA LYS A 100 10.62 6.87 3.11
C LYS A 100 10.98 8.34 2.99
N MET A 101 10.41 9.18 3.86
CA MET A 101 10.49 10.65 3.69
C MET A 101 11.92 11.16 3.58
N ASP A 102 12.82 10.81 4.51
CA ASP A 102 14.21 11.27 4.46
C ASP A 102 14.94 10.70 3.24
N VAL A 103 14.70 9.43 2.90
CA VAL A 103 15.32 8.80 1.71
C VAL A 103 14.83 9.45 0.43
N LEU A 104 13.54 9.82 0.36
CA LEU A 104 12.94 10.49 -0.79
C LEU A 104 13.55 11.89 -0.98
N ILE A 105 13.63 12.69 0.10
CA ILE A 105 14.22 14.02 0.09
C ILE A 105 15.70 13.92 -0.34
N ASP A 106 16.47 13.09 0.35
CA ASP A 106 17.89 12.91 0.09
C ASP A 106 18.15 12.38 -1.32
N GLY A 107 17.41 11.37 -1.75
CA GLY A 107 17.57 10.76 -3.06
C GLY A 107 17.35 11.75 -4.20
N PHE A 108 16.29 12.56 -4.12
CA PHE A 108 16.01 13.59 -5.11
C PHE A 108 17.12 14.64 -5.19
N TYR A 109 17.53 15.22 -4.06
CA TYR A 109 18.57 16.24 -4.07
C TYR A 109 19.94 15.70 -4.43
N ASN A 110 20.24 14.43 -4.09
CA ASN A 110 21.47 13.76 -4.53
C ASN A 110 21.47 13.56 -6.06
N ALA A 111 20.34 13.14 -6.65
CA ALA A 111 20.19 13.04 -8.11
C ALA A 111 20.34 14.39 -8.81
N LYS A 112 19.75 15.44 -8.22
CA LYS A 112 19.87 16.83 -8.73
C LYS A 112 21.30 17.37 -8.63
N ALA A 113 22.09 16.93 -7.66
CA ALA A 113 23.48 17.34 -7.47
C ALA A 113 24.50 16.47 -8.23
N ASP A 114 24.13 15.28 -8.68
CA ASP A 114 25.01 14.39 -9.44
C ASP A 114 25.27 15.00 -10.84
N ALA A 115 26.56 15.18 -11.17
CA ALA A 115 26.97 15.87 -12.40
C ALA A 115 26.50 15.18 -13.69
N ARG A 116 26.24 13.88 -13.64
CA ARG A 116 25.76 13.09 -14.79
C ARG A 116 24.23 12.98 -14.81
N ALA A 117 23.65 12.55 -13.70
CA ALA A 117 22.21 12.27 -13.61
C ALA A 117 21.36 13.53 -13.81
N SER A 118 21.81 14.68 -13.25
CA SER A 118 21.09 15.96 -13.35
C SER A 118 20.95 16.51 -14.77
N GLN A 119 21.86 16.16 -15.69
CA GLN A 119 21.84 16.69 -17.05
C GLN A 119 20.61 16.23 -17.85
N THR A 120 20.13 15.02 -17.60
CA THR A 120 19.00 14.43 -18.31
C THR A 120 17.78 14.18 -17.43
N MET A 121 17.84 14.52 -16.13
CA MET A 121 16.71 14.48 -15.23
C MET A 121 15.67 15.55 -15.58
N LYS A 122 14.44 15.15 -15.90
CA LYS A 122 13.36 16.07 -16.33
C LYS A 122 12.39 16.42 -15.20
N GLY A 123 12.39 15.68 -14.09
CA GLY A 123 11.50 15.92 -12.98
C GLY A 123 11.22 14.69 -12.16
N VAL A 124 10.06 14.68 -11.52
CA VAL A 124 9.57 13.58 -10.72
C VAL A 124 8.34 12.95 -11.37
N GLY A 125 8.02 11.71 -10.96
CA GLY A 125 6.83 11.01 -11.40
C GLY A 125 6.33 10.02 -10.36
N ILE A 126 5.14 9.48 -10.56
CA ILE A 126 4.58 8.40 -9.76
C ILE A 126 4.34 7.18 -10.62
N THR A 127 4.59 6.02 -10.05
CA THR A 127 4.42 4.71 -10.71
C THR A 127 3.70 3.72 -9.78
N PRO A 128 2.64 4.15 -9.06
CA PRO A 128 1.99 3.33 -8.05
C PRO A 128 1.17 2.22 -8.68
N GLU A 129 1.03 1.11 -7.97
CA GLU A 129 0.06 0.06 -8.30
C GLU A 129 -1.33 0.33 -7.69
N GLY A 130 -1.49 1.43 -6.93
CA GLY A 130 -2.72 1.99 -6.39
C GLY A 130 -2.45 3.33 -5.72
N ILE A 131 -3.38 4.27 -5.83
CA ILE A 131 -3.20 5.68 -5.42
C ILE A 131 -4.08 6.10 -4.25
N GLU A 132 -4.90 5.23 -3.70
CA GLU A 132 -5.84 5.55 -2.62
C GLU A 132 -5.20 5.42 -1.22
N ASN A 133 -3.92 5.82 -1.07
CA ASN A 133 -3.21 5.73 0.20
C ASN A 133 -2.10 6.78 0.31
N ASN A 134 -1.65 7.04 1.53
CA ASN A 134 -0.46 7.83 1.85
C ASN A 134 -0.34 9.18 1.12
N PRO A 135 -1.37 10.05 1.10
CA PRO A 135 -1.33 11.31 0.35
C PRO A 135 -0.13 12.20 0.72
N VAL A 136 0.32 12.15 1.96
CA VAL A 136 1.50 12.88 2.45
C VAL A 136 2.77 12.59 1.64
N MET A 137 2.95 11.36 1.19
CA MET A 137 4.13 10.96 0.41
C MET A 137 4.07 11.52 -1.02
N TYR A 138 2.88 11.55 -1.62
CA TYR A 138 2.68 12.14 -2.94
C TYR A 138 2.84 13.66 -2.92
N GLU A 139 2.30 14.33 -1.91
CA GLU A 139 2.47 15.76 -1.72
C GLU A 139 3.96 16.11 -1.55
N LEU A 140 4.69 15.37 -0.69
CA LEU A 140 6.13 15.54 -0.53
C LEU A 140 6.88 15.40 -1.86
N LEU A 141 6.63 14.31 -2.62
CA LEU A 141 7.29 14.07 -3.90
C LEU A 141 7.08 15.23 -4.88
N TYR A 142 5.84 15.68 -5.03
CA TYR A 142 5.52 16.74 -6.00
C TYR A 142 5.98 18.13 -5.59
N GLU A 143 6.28 18.37 -4.31
CA GLU A 143 6.89 19.61 -3.86
C GLU A 143 8.41 19.67 -4.12
N LEU A 144 9.12 18.53 -4.16
CA LEU A 144 10.58 18.49 -4.29
C LEU A 144 11.12 19.33 -5.48
N PRO A 145 10.55 19.26 -6.70
CA PRO A 145 11.05 20.03 -7.84
C PRO A 145 10.90 21.54 -7.68
N TRP A 146 9.94 21.99 -6.88
CA TRP A 146 9.63 23.41 -6.69
C TRP A 146 10.47 24.07 -5.61
N ARG A 147 11.20 23.28 -4.81
CA ARG A 147 12.09 23.78 -3.76
C ARG A 147 13.53 23.83 -4.25
N ALA A 148 14.13 25.01 -4.24
CA ALA A 148 15.50 25.20 -4.72
C ALA A 148 16.52 24.46 -3.85
N GLU A 149 16.32 24.48 -2.53
CA GLU A 149 17.23 23.96 -1.52
C GLU A 149 16.63 22.79 -0.77
N ARG A 150 17.53 21.92 -0.28
CA ARG A 150 17.16 20.81 0.59
C ARG A 150 16.56 21.33 1.90
N PHE A 151 15.54 20.67 2.37
CA PHE A 151 14.83 20.96 3.61
C PHE A 151 14.77 19.72 4.51
N THR A 152 14.40 19.91 5.79
CA THR A 152 14.21 18.81 6.74
C THR A 152 12.75 18.31 6.69
N ARG A 153 12.56 17.01 6.94
CA ARG A 153 11.23 16.42 7.12
C ARG A 153 10.43 17.16 8.21
N GLU A 154 11.10 17.48 9.32
CA GLU A 154 10.49 18.13 10.47
C GLU A 154 9.88 19.49 10.12
N ASP A 155 10.57 20.30 9.34
CA ASP A 155 10.07 21.61 8.92
C ASP A 155 8.99 21.47 7.87
N TRP A 156 9.17 20.56 6.91
CA TRP A 156 8.15 20.29 5.90
C TRP A 156 6.83 19.80 6.52
N LEU A 157 6.86 18.93 7.52
CA LEU A 157 5.64 18.44 8.19
C LEU A 157 4.89 19.54 8.95
N LYS A 158 5.56 20.58 9.46
CA LYS A 158 4.87 21.74 10.05
C LYS A 158 4.09 22.50 8.96
N GLU A 159 4.72 22.74 7.82
CA GLU A 159 4.09 23.38 6.67
C GLU A 159 2.94 22.53 6.11
N TYR A 160 3.13 21.20 6.03
CA TYR A 160 2.11 20.25 5.62
C TYR A 160 0.84 20.33 6.47
N VAL A 161 0.97 20.33 7.81
CA VAL A 161 -0.17 20.47 8.71
C VAL A 161 -0.92 21.78 8.47
N GLN A 162 -0.20 22.87 8.29
CA GLN A 162 -0.81 24.17 8.00
C GLN A 162 -1.52 24.19 6.65
N ALA A 163 -0.90 23.65 5.61
CA ALA A 163 -1.50 23.60 4.27
C ALA A 163 -2.72 22.67 4.24
N ARG A 164 -2.60 21.49 4.86
CA ARG A 164 -3.63 20.44 4.78
C ARG A 164 -4.86 20.72 5.62
N TYR A 165 -4.70 21.32 6.80
CA TYR A 165 -5.80 21.55 7.75
C TYR A 165 -6.14 23.01 7.97
N GLY A 166 -5.32 23.94 7.47
CA GLY A 166 -5.50 25.38 7.69
C GLY A 166 -5.14 25.84 9.11
N THR A 167 -4.20 25.14 9.78
CA THR A 167 -3.88 25.39 11.20
C THR A 167 -2.45 25.03 11.56
N ASP A 168 -1.96 25.65 12.64
CA ASP A 168 -0.69 25.34 13.32
C ASP A 168 -0.89 24.59 14.65
N ASP A 169 -1.99 23.86 14.79
CA ASP A 169 -2.35 23.13 16.01
C ASP A 169 -1.23 22.19 16.45
N LYS A 170 -0.81 22.33 17.72
CA LYS A 170 0.34 21.61 18.28
C LYS A 170 0.12 20.10 18.37
N ALA A 171 -1.12 19.66 18.64
CA ALA A 171 -1.42 18.24 18.70
C ALA A 171 -1.30 17.59 17.31
N LEU A 172 -1.76 18.27 16.25
CA LEU A 172 -1.63 17.80 14.88
C LEU A 172 -0.18 17.82 14.41
N GLN A 173 0.57 18.88 14.72
CA GLN A 173 2.00 18.93 14.42
C GLN A 173 2.75 17.76 15.10
N GLN A 174 2.48 17.52 16.39
CA GLN A 174 3.11 16.43 17.12
C GLN A 174 2.73 15.05 16.54
N ALA A 175 1.44 14.85 16.19
CA ALA A 175 1.00 13.61 15.55
C ALA A 175 1.76 13.34 14.26
N TRP A 176 1.87 14.33 13.36
CA TRP A 176 2.61 14.19 12.11
C TRP A 176 4.11 14.04 12.30
N GLN A 177 4.72 14.66 13.32
CA GLN A 177 6.13 14.42 13.66
C GLN A 177 6.38 12.97 14.09
N LEU A 178 5.48 12.38 14.92
CA LEU A 178 5.57 10.97 15.31
C LEU A 178 5.43 10.05 14.09
N LEU A 179 4.43 10.27 13.24
CA LEU A 179 4.22 9.49 12.03
C LEU A 179 5.40 9.62 11.06
N GLY A 180 5.87 10.85 10.86
CA GLY A 180 6.99 11.15 9.96
C GLY A 180 8.31 10.58 10.44
N ALA A 181 8.59 10.56 11.74
CA ALA A 181 9.80 9.98 12.28
C ALA A 181 9.77 8.43 12.29
N GLY A 182 8.57 7.84 12.35
CA GLY A 182 8.34 6.40 12.46
C GLY A 182 7.90 5.78 11.14
N ILE A 183 6.58 5.56 11.03
CA ILE A 183 6.00 4.75 9.94
C ILE A 183 6.22 5.32 8.53
N TYR A 184 6.33 6.65 8.40
CA TYR A 184 6.65 7.31 7.13
C TYR A 184 8.14 7.50 6.87
N ASN A 185 9.01 6.87 7.67
CA ASN A 185 10.47 7.01 7.52
C ASN A 185 11.21 5.67 7.55
N SER A 186 10.79 4.73 6.71
CA SER A 186 11.53 3.50 6.51
C SER A 186 12.98 3.80 6.08
N PRO A 187 14.00 3.23 6.77
CA PRO A 187 15.39 3.59 6.54
C PRO A 187 15.91 3.08 5.18
N LYS A 188 16.98 3.72 4.70
CA LYS A 188 17.64 3.42 3.42
C LYS A 188 18.19 1.99 3.38
N GLU A 189 18.82 1.54 4.45
CA GLU A 189 19.52 0.25 4.54
C GLU A 189 18.55 -0.95 4.61
N LYS A 190 17.28 -0.69 4.88
CA LYS A 190 16.23 -1.69 4.89
C LYS A 190 15.27 -1.37 3.76
N PRO A 191 15.43 -1.97 2.57
CA PRO A 191 14.59 -1.67 1.43
C PRO A 191 13.17 -2.22 1.62
N GLN A 192 12.44 -1.65 2.58
CA GLN A 192 11.01 -1.90 2.75
C GLN A 192 10.30 -1.43 1.49
N GLN A 193 9.62 -2.35 0.80
CA GLN A 193 8.98 -2.10 -0.49
C GLN A 193 7.47 -1.90 -0.38
N GLY A 194 7.00 -1.31 0.67
CA GLY A 194 5.58 -1.09 0.84
C GLY A 194 5.16 -1.12 2.29
N THR A 195 3.86 -1.13 2.51
CA THR A 195 3.27 -1.04 3.83
C THR A 195 3.69 -2.18 4.75
N HIS A 196 3.71 -1.92 6.05
CA HIS A 196 3.71 -2.97 7.05
C HIS A 196 2.29 -3.54 7.12
N GLU A 197 2.10 -4.74 6.57
CA GLU A 197 0.77 -5.26 6.29
C GLU A 197 -0.04 -5.59 7.54
N SER A 198 -1.31 -5.24 7.51
CA SER A 198 -2.27 -5.63 8.53
C SER A 198 -2.50 -7.14 8.54
N LEU A 199 -2.37 -7.75 9.71
CA LEU A 199 -2.63 -9.18 9.87
C LEU A 199 -4.12 -9.53 9.77
N PHE A 200 -5.02 -8.56 9.84
CA PHE A 200 -6.44 -8.80 9.55
C PHE A 200 -6.64 -9.32 8.12
N CYS A 201 -5.83 -8.83 7.18
CA CYS A 201 -5.90 -9.22 5.77
C CYS A 201 -5.16 -10.53 5.45
N ALA A 202 -4.39 -11.08 6.38
CA ALA A 202 -3.63 -12.30 6.14
C ALA A 202 -4.52 -13.55 6.12
N ARG A 203 -4.14 -14.57 5.34
CA ARG A 203 -4.63 -15.92 5.60
C ARG A 203 -4.24 -16.32 7.02
N PRO A 204 -5.20 -16.83 7.81
CA PRO A 204 -4.98 -17.07 9.23
C PRO A 204 -3.84 -18.05 9.52
N GLY A 205 -3.09 -17.74 10.56
CA GLY A 205 -2.05 -18.59 11.13
C GLY A 205 -1.57 -18.04 12.47
N LEU A 206 -1.18 -18.90 13.41
CA LEU A 206 -0.74 -18.47 14.75
C LEU A 206 0.53 -17.61 14.70
N ASP A 207 1.42 -17.90 13.77
CA ASP A 207 2.72 -17.23 13.62
C ASP A 207 2.81 -16.45 12.29
N VAL A 208 1.64 -16.12 11.70
CA VAL A 208 1.60 -15.28 10.49
C VAL A 208 2.08 -13.87 10.81
N TRP A 209 2.83 -13.29 9.89
CA TRP A 209 3.46 -12.01 10.09
C TRP A 209 3.29 -11.04 8.91
N LYS A 210 2.70 -11.50 7.81
CA LYS A 210 2.38 -10.72 6.60
C LYS A 210 1.14 -11.28 5.92
N ALA A 211 0.47 -10.47 5.11
CA ALA A 211 -0.69 -10.88 4.33
C ALA A 211 -0.27 -11.42 2.96
N SER A 212 0.53 -10.69 2.22
CA SER A 212 0.97 -11.10 0.88
C SER A 212 2.34 -11.77 0.89
N ALA A 213 2.61 -12.60 -0.13
CA ALA A 213 3.91 -13.26 -0.29
C ALA A 213 5.06 -12.27 -0.50
N TRP A 214 4.76 -11.12 -1.09
CA TRP A 214 5.73 -10.12 -1.53
C TRP A 214 6.00 -9.04 -0.48
N ALA A 215 5.29 -9.06 0.64
CA ALA A 215 5.52 -8.11 1.72
C ALA A 215 6.88 -8.32 2.39
N GLU A 216 7.53 -7.22 2.67
CA GLU A 216 8.62 -7.18 3.62
C GLU A 216 8.10 -6.70 4.97
N SER A 217 8.39 -7.44 6.04
CA SER A 217 7.79 -7.17 7.36
C SER A 217 8.85 -6.99 8.42
N LYS A 218 9.85 -6.18 8.15
CA LYS A 218 10.78 -5.82 9.22
C LYS A 218 10.22 -4.62 9.96
N ASP A 219 9.99 -4.77 11.27
CA ASP A 219 9.65 -3.66 12.13
C ASP A 219 10.77 -2.59 12.04
N TYR A 220 10.44 -1.42 11.49
CA TYR A 220 11.36 -0.28 11.41
C TYR A 220 10.87 0.93 12.20
N TYR A 221 9.68 0.86 12.75
CA TYR A 221 9.06 1.89 13.58
C TYR A 221 8.48 1.31 14.86
N ASN A 222 8.13 2.18 15.80
CA ASN A 222 7.48 1.81 17.06
C ASN A 222 5.96 1.93 16.91
N PRO A 223 5.19 0.84 16.99
CA PRO A 223 3.72 0.88 16.90
C PRO A 223 3.04 1.84 17.90
N LYS A 224 3.65 2.07 19.06
CA LYS A 224 3.11 3.00 20.07
C LYS A 224 3.08 4.45 19.58
N GLU A 225 3.96 4.83 18.66
CA GLU A 225 3.98 6.17 18.07
C GLU A 225 2.77 6.39 17.16
N VAL A 226 2.36 5.36 16.42
CA VAL A 226 1.13 5.40 15.60
C VAL A 226 -0.11 5.52 16.50
N MET A 227 -0.17 4.74 17.59
CA MET A 227 -1.28 4.82 18.56
C MET A 227 -1.34 6.19 19.24
N GLU A 228 -0.19 6.78 19.58
CA GLU A 228 -0.11 8.12 20.17
C GLU A 228 -0.51 9.19 19.15
N ALA A 229 -0.11 9.08 17.90
CA ALA A 229 -0.54 9.99 16.84
C ALA A 229 -2.07 9.95 16.67
N ALA A 230 -2.68 8.76 16.65
CA ALA A 230 -4.14 8.60 16.62
C ALA A 230 -4.81 9.29 17.84
N ARG A 231 -4.26 9.11 19.03
CA ARG A 231 -4.76 9.75 20.26
C ARG A 231 -4.68 11.28 20.20
N LEU A 232 -3.58 11.82 19.69
CA LEU A 232 -3.39 13.27 19.53
C LEU A 232 -4.38 13.85 18.53
N MET A 233 -4.57 13.20 17.36
CA MET A 233 -5.57 13.63 16.40
C MET A 233 -6.98 13.59 17.00
N LEU A 234 -7.30 12.51 17.71
CA LEU A 234 -8.61 12.35 18.32
C LEU A 234 -8.88 13.42 19.40
N SER A 235 -7.84 13.86 20.15
CA SER A 235 -7.98 14.89 21.19
C SER A 235 -8.44 16.24 20.67
N VAL A 236 -8.29 16.52 19.40
CA VAL A 236 -8.69 17.77 18.75
C VAL A 236 -9.81 17.55 17.70
N ALA A 237 -10.37 16.35 17.62
CA ALA A 237 -11.27 15.96 16.53
C ALA A 237 -12.53 16.83 16.45
N ASP A 238 -13.10 17.25 17.59
CA ASP A 238 -14.27 18.15 17.60
C ASP A 238 -13.99 19.51 16.95
N LYS A 239 -12.77 20.01 17.12
CA LYS A 239 -12.35 21.30 16.54
C LYS A 239 -12.27 21.25 15.02
N TYR A 240 -11.94 20.09 14.45
CA TYR A 240 -11.74 19.91 13.01
C TYR A 240 -12.83 19.09 12.35
N LYS A 241 -13.94 18.84 13.04
CA LYS A 241 -15.11 18.18 12.47
C LYS A 241 -15.61 18.94 11.25
N GLY A 242 -15.82 18.21 10.15
CA GLY A 242 -16.19 18.77 8.84
C GLY A 242 -14.99 19.21 7.98
N ASN A 243 -13.76 19.16 8.48
CA ASN A 243 -12.58 19.29 7.65
C ASN A 243 -12.30 17.94 6.97
N ASN A 244 -12.56 17.87 5.67
CA ASN A 244 -12.50 16.61 4.93
C ASN A 244 -11.12 15.94 4.98
N ASN A 245 -10.03 16.71 4.91
CA ASN A 245 -8.68 16.18 4.96
C ASN A 245 -8.35 15.62 6.35
N PHE A 246 -8.75 16.35 7.39
CA PHE A 246 -8.55 15.90 8.76
C PHE A 246 -9.33 14.60 9.06
N GLU A 247 -10.59 14.52 8.66
CA GLU A 247 -11.41 13.33 8.86
C GLU A 247 -10.87 12.11 8.12
N TYR A 248 -10.34 12.30 6.90
CA TYR A 248 -9.66 11.24 6.16
C TYR A 248 -8.45 10.73 6.94
N ASP A 249 -7.55 11.64 7.34
CA ASP A 249 -6.32 11.28 8.04
C ASP A 249 -6.59 10.68 9.43
N LEU A 250 -7.59 11.19 10.16
CA LEU A 250 -8.01 10.61 11.44
C LEU A 250 -8.43 9.15 11.29
N VAL A 251 -9.25 8.84 10.29
CA VAL A 251 -9.70 7.47 10.02
C VAL A 251 -8.53 6.59 9.61
N ASP A 252 -7.66 7.06 8.73
CA ASP A 252 -6.54 6.27 8.20
C ASP A 252 -5.48 5.99 9.28
N VAL A 253 -5.15 6.98 10.11
CA VAL A 253 -4.21 6.80 11.22
C VAL A 253 -4.79 5.90 12.31
N LEU A 254 -6.09 6.05 12.63
CA LEU A 254 -6.75 5.17 13.60
C LEU A 254 -6.89 3.74 13.06
N ARG A 255 -7.17 3.54 11.77
CA ARG A 255 -7.12 2.24 11.10
C ARG A 255 -5.77 1.55 11.33
N GLN A 256 -4.66 2.26 11.10
CA GLN A 256 -3.32 1.71 11.32
C GLN A 256 -3.10 1.36 12.79
N ALA A 257 -3.52 2.22 13.72
CA ALA A 257 -3.39 1.95 15.16
C ALA A 257 -4.17 0.69 15.59
N ILE A 258 -5.36 0.46 15.01
CA ILE A 258 -6.16 -0.75 15.25
C ILE A 258 -5.47 -1.98 14.66
N ALA A 259 -4.90 -1.89 13.46
CA ALA A 259 -4.13 -2.97 12.85
C ALA A 259 -2.92 -3.39 13.73
N GLU A 260 -2.20 -2.41 14.31
CA GLU A 260 -1.12 -2.67 15.27
C GLU A 260 -1.63 -3.35 16.55
N LYS A 261 -2.80 -2.93 17.06
CA LYS A 261 -3.44 -3.60 18.20
C LYS A 261 -3.81 -5.04 17.85
N GLY A 262 -4.29 -5.29 16.64
CA GLY A 262 -4.56 -6.63 16.12
C GLY A 262 -3.31 -7.52 16.13
N ARG A 263 -2.18 -7.00 15.65
CA ARG A 263 -0.89 -7.69 15.67
C ARG A 263 -0.46 -8.09 17.09
N LEU A 264 -0.61 -7.19 18.06
CA LEU A 264 -0.32 -7.49 19.46
C LEU A 264 -1.29 -8.53 20.06
N THR A 265 -2.56 -8.44 19.67
CA THR A 265 -3.60 -9.40 20.15
C THR A 265 -3.35 -10.81 19.60
N LEU A 266 -2.93 -10.93 18.33
CA LEU A 266 -2.60 -12.23 17.73
C LEU A 266 -1.42 -12.92 18.45
N LYS A 267 -0.44 -12.15 18.93
CA LYS A 267 0.65 -12.71 19.76
C LYS A 267 0.12 -13.36 21.06
N VAL A 268 -0.91 -12.76 21.66
CA VAL A 268 -1.57 -13.34 22.85
C VAL A 268 -2.35 -14.60 22.47
N VAL A 269 -3.08 -14.59 21.35
CA VAL A 269 -3.78 -15.77 20.82
C VAL A 269 -2.81 -16.94 20.61
N SER A 270 -1.68 -16.68 19.92
CA SER A 270 -0.66 -17.70 19.65
C SER A 270 -0.05 -18.27 20.93
N ALA A 271 0.29 -17.41 21.88
CA ALA A 271 0.85 -17.85 23.17
C ALA A 271 -0.15 -18.69 23.98
N ALA A 272 -1.41 -18.27 24.04
CA ALA A 272 -2.46 -18.99 24.76
C ALA A 272 -2.74 -20.38 24.13
N TYR A 273 -2.79 -20.46 22.81
CA TYR A 273 -2.96 -21.73 22.09
C TYR A 273 -1.80 -22.69 22.37
N LYS A 274 -0.55 -22.21 22.27
CA LYS A 274 0.66 -23.02 22.54
C LYS A 274 0.76 -23.49 23.99
N ALA A 275 0.18 -22.73 24.91
CA ALA A 275 0.09 -23.09 26.34
C ALA A 275 -1.14 -23.95 26.67
N GLU A 276 -1.99 -24.28 25.69
CA GLU A 276 -3.27 -24.98 25.86
C GLU A 276 -4.23 -24.28 26.85
N ASP A 277 -4.04 -22.96 27.05
CA ASP A 277 -4.93 -22.12 27.88
C ASP A 277 -6.17 -21.75 27.09
N LYS A 278 -7.20 -22.58 27.16
CA LYS A 278 -8.46 -22.44 26.43
C LYS A 278 -9.21 -21.15 26.77
N GLU A 279 -9.20 -20.75 28.06
CA GLU A 279 -9.92 -19.57 28.50
C GLU A 279 -9.28 -18.30 27.89
N LEU A 280 -7.96 -18.15 28.03
CA LEU A 280 -7.21 -17.04 27.45
C LEU A 280 -7.28 -17.05 25.93
N PHE A 281 -7.20 -18.23 25.28
CA PHE A 281 -7.32 -18.38 23.84
C PHE A 281 -8.66 -17.86 23.33
N ASN A 282 -9.78 -18.30 23.92
CA ASN A 282 -11.11 -17.86 23.53
C ASN A 282 -11.27 -16.35 23.71
N LYS A 283 -10.88 -15.81 24.86
CA LYS A 283 -10.95 -14.38 25.13
C LYS A 283 -10.10 -13.54 24.13
N ALA A 284 -8.90 -13.99 23.81
CA ALA A 284 -8.01 -13.27 22.92
C ALA A 284 -8.44 -13.37 21.45
N SER A 285 -8.94 -14.53 21.00
CA SER A 285 -9.47 -14.73 19.65
C SER A 285 -10.76 -13.95 19.42
N GLU A 286 -11.68 -13.94 20.37
CA GLU A 286 -12.87 -13.08 20.33
C GLU A 286 -12.49 -11.59 20.24
N ARG A 287 -11.49 -11.18 21.04
CA ARG A 287 -10.98 -9.80 20.98
C ARG A 287 -10.39 -9.45 19.61
N PHE A 288 -9.61 -10.34 19.00
CA PHE A 288 -9.06 -10.16 17.66
C PHE A 288 -10.19 -9.99 16.62
N LEU A 289 -11.19 -10.84 16.66
CA LEU A 289 -12.36 -10.76 15.78
C LEU A 289 -13.14 -9.45 15.98
N GLN A 290 -13.31 -9.01 17.23
CA GLN A 290 -13.95 -7.73 17.54
C GLN A 290 -13.18 -6.54 16.95
N LEU A 291 -11.84 -6.56 16.98
CA LEU A 291 -11.03 -5.49 16.39
C LEU A 291 -11.28 -5.36 14.88
N ILE A 292 -11.43 -6.48 14.15
CA ILE A 292 -11.79 -6.45 12.73
C ILE A 292 -13.13 -5.75 12.50
N LEU A 293 -14.14 -6.06 13.30
CA LEU A 293 -15.48 -5.46 13.16
C LEU A 293 -15.49 -3.97 13.54
N LEU A 294 -14.75 -3.58 14.57
CA LEU A 294 -14.59 -2.16 14.95
C LEU A 294 -13.88 -1.35 13.86
N GLN A 295 -12.89 -1.96 13.21
CA GLN A 295 -12.23 -1.32 12.08
C GLN A 295 -13.14 -1.23 10.87
N ASP A 296 -13.92 -2.28 10.57
CA ASP A 296 -14.92 -2.24 9.50
C ASP A 296 -15.92 -1.08 9.70
N GLU A 297 -16.40 -0.92 10.92
CA GLU A 297 -17.33 0.16 11.26
C GLU A 297 -16.69 1.55 11.08
N LEU A 298 -15.46 1.76 11.58
CA LEU A 298 -14.73 3.01 11.42
C LEU A 298 -14.60 3.38 9.94
N LEU A 299 -14.16 2.44 9.12
CA LEU A 299 -13.92 2.64 7.69
C LEU A 299 -15.21 2.87 6.89
N GLY A 300 -16.34 2.38 7.40
CA GLY A 300 -17.67 2.64 6.83
C GLY A 300 -18.08 4.11 6.84
N THR A 301 -17.42 4.95 7.63
CA THR A 301 -17.71 6.39 7.72
C THR A 301 -17.13 7.22 6.57
N ARG A 302 -16.26 6.63 5.74
CA ARG A 302 -15.58 7.34 4.65
C ARG A 302 -15.72 6.57 3.33
N LYS A 303 -16.06 7.30 2.25
CA LYS A 303 -16.20 6.71 0.91
C LYS A 303 -14.92 6.06 0.38
N GLU A 304 -13.77 6.62 0.76
CA GLU A 304 -12.44 6.18 0.32
C GLU A 304 -12.11 4.76 0.81
N PHE A 305 -12.70 4.34 1.92
CA PHE A 305 -12.41 3.07 2.57
C PHE A 305 -13.56 2.05 2.47
N ARG A 306 -14.35 2.09 1.39
CA ARG A 306 -15.48 1.16 1.20
C ARG A 306 -15.28 0.27 -0.02
N VAL A 307 -15.38 -1.04 0.17
CA VAL A 307 -15.30 -1.99 -0.95
C VAL A 307 -16.42 -1.79 -1.97
N GLY A 308 -17.57 -1.24 -1.54
CA GLY A 308 -18.67 -0.89 -2.42
C GLY A 308 -18.30 0.11 -3.51
N ASN A 309 -17.39 1.05 -3.23
CA ASN A 309 -16.87 1.96 -4.26
C ASN A 309 -16.08 1.22 -5.33
N TRP A 310 -15.19 0.32 -4.93
CA TRP A 310 -14.38 -0.48 -5.85
C TRP A 310 -15.24 -1.37 -6.75
N THR A 311 -16.14 -2.15 -6.14
CA THR A 311 -17.04 -3.04 -6.88
C THR A 311 -18.07 -2.26 -7.71
N GLY A 312 -18.57 -1.15 -7.19
CA GLY A 312 -19.51 -0.27 -7.89
C GLY A 312 -18.90 0.41 -9.11
N MET A 313 -17.65 0.91 -9.01
CA MET A 313 -16.94 1.46 -10.17
C MET A 313 -16.76 0.40 -11.26
N ALA A 314 -16.38 -0.82 -10.90
CA ALA A 314 -16.26 -1.92 -11.85
C ALA A 314 -17.59 -2.24 -12.54
N ARG A 315 -18.67 -2.33 -11.79
CA ARG A 315 -20.02 -2.54 -12.35
C ARG A 315 -20.45 -1.43 -13.32
N ASN A 316 -20.08 -0.19 -13.03
CA ASN A 316 -20.45 0.96 -13.87
C ASN A 316 -19.79 0.96 -15.26
N ILE A 317 -18.75 0.16 -15.48
CA ILE A 317 -18.13 -0.04 -16.78
C ILE A 317 -19.01 -0.93 -17.67
N GLY A 318 -19.77 -1.87 -17.08
CA GLY A 318 -20.62 -2.81 -17.80
C GLY A 318 -21.92 -2.19 -18.31
N HIS A 319 -22.35 -2.59 -19.49
CA HIS A 319 -23.61 -2.15 -20.12
C HIS A 319 -24.75 -3.14 -19.87
N THR A 320 -24.45 -4.44 -19.82
CA THR A 320 -25.44 -5.50 -19.56
C THR A 320 -25.30 -6.02 -18.11
N PRO A 321 -26.32 -6.71 -17.56
CA PRO A 321 -26.21 -7.35 -16.25
C PRO A 321 -25.04 -8.34 -16.18
N GLU A 322 -24.81 -9.09 -17.25
CA GLU A 322 -23.73 -10.08 -17.35
C GLU A 322 -22.35 -9.41 -17.30
N GLU A 323 -22.16 -8.32 -18.04
CA GLU A 323 -20.92 -7.52 -18.01
C GLU A 323 -20.69 -6.91 -16.62
N LYS A 324 -21.72 -6.35 -16.00
CA LYS A 324 -21.65 -5.80 -14.65
C LYS A 324 -21.19 -6.84 -13.63
N ASN A 325 -21.74 -8.04 -13.69
CA ASN A 325 -21.35 -9.13 -12.82
C ASN A 325 -19.93 -9.62 -13.10
N LEU A 326 -19.54 -9.70 -14.38
CA LEU A 326 -18.19 -10.09 -14.78
C LEU A 326 -17.13 -9.10 -14.29
N TYR A 327 -17.38 -7.80 -14.45
CA TYR A 327 -16.44 -6.76 -14.02
C TYR A 327 -16.33 -6.68 -12.49
N GLU A 328 -17.46 -6.82 -11.78
CA GLU A 328 -17.44 -6.90 -10.32
C GLU A 328 -16.68 -8.15 -9.84
N TRP A 329 -16.95 -9.32 -10.45
CA TRP A 329 -16.22 -10.54 -10.14
C TRP A 329 -14.69 -10.33 -10.30
N ASN A 330 -14.27 -9.75 -11.43
CA ASN A 330 -12.87 -9.44 -11.67
C ASN A 330 -12.29 -8.49 -10.63
N ALA A 331 -13.02 -7.46 -10.24
CA ALA A 331 -12.61 -6.51 -9.21
C ALA A 331 -12.45 -7.17 -7.83
N ARG A 332 -13.34 -8.11 -7.48
CA ARG A 332 -13.24 -8.90 -6.24
C ARG A 332 -12.06 -9.87 -6.26
N VAL A 333 -11.85 -10.56 -7.39
CA VAL A 333 -10.69 -11.45 -7.60
C VAL A 333 -9.39 -10.69 -7.42
N GLN A 334 -9.28 -9.49 -7.99
CA GLN A 334 -8.04 -8.70 -7.97
C GLN A 334 -7.58 -8.36 -6.54
N ILE A 335 -8.49 -8.11 -5.62
CA ILE A 335 -8.15 -7.72 -4.24
C ILE A 335 -8.15 -8.90 -3.24
N THR A 336 -8.35 -10.13 -3.72
CA THR A 336 -8.43 -11.34 -2.87
C THR A 336 -7.57 -12.47 -3.43
N THR A 337 -8.13 -13.33 -4.28
CA THR A 337 -7.43 -14.50 -4.85
C THR A 337 -6.42 -14.14 -5.93
N TRP A 338 -6.45 -12.91 -6.44
CA TRP A 338 -5.64 -12.40 -7.57
C TRP A 338 -5.90 -13.11 -8.91
N GLY A 339 -6.48 -14.28 -8.91
CA GLY A 339 -6.76 -15.05 -10.11
C GLY A 339 -7.34 -16.44 -9.81
N ASN A 340 -7.15 -17.35 -10.74
CA ASN A 340 -7.56 -18.73 -10.57
C ASN A 340 -6.66 -19.47 -9.55
N TYR A 341 -7.01 -20.73 -9.24
CA TYR A 341 -6.25 -21.56 -8.31
C TYR A 341 -4.74 -21.59 -8.59
N SER A 342 -4.33 -21.63 -9.86
CA SER A 342 -2.90 -21.67 -10.20
C SER A 342 -2.20 -20.34 -9.85
N ALA A 343 -2.81 -19.20 -10.09
CA ALA A 343 -2.25 -17.90 -9.73
C ALA A 343 -2.23 -17.70 -8.22
N SER A 344 -3.37 -18.01 -7.57
CA SER A 344 -3.52 -17.86 -6.12
C SER A 344 -2.58 -18.76 -5.34
N GLU A 345 -2.62 -20.08 -5.60
CA GLU A 345 -1.95 -21.07 -4.75
C GLU A 345 -0.52 -21.39 -5.21
N ARG A 346 -0.33 -21.68 -6.51
CA ARG A 346 1.01 -22.02 -7.04
C ARG A 346 1.85 -20.77 -7.28
N GLY A 347 1.23 -19.68 -7.74
CA GLY A 347 1.86 -18.38 -7.90
C GLY A 347 2.02 -17.62 -6.59
N ASN A 348 1.36 -18.06 -5.53
CA ASN A 348 1.34 -17.44 -4.20
C ASN A 348 0.95 -15.95 -4.26
N LEU A 349 -0.06 -15.62 -5.09
CA LEU A 349 -0.49 -14.24 -5.34
C LEU A 349 -1.78 -13.86 -4.59
N HIS A 350 -2.36 -14.77 -3.81
CA HIS A 350 -3.49 -14.39 -2.94
C HIS A 350 -3.08 -13.24 -2.02
N ASP A 351 -4.03 -12.36 -1.73
CA ASP A 351 -3.85 -11.18 -0.89
C ASP A 351 -2.76 -10.20 -1.36
N TYR A 352 -2.25 -10.32 -2.62
CA TYR A 352 -1.25 -9.43 -3.17
C TYR A 352 -1.72 -7.95 -3.16
N ALA A 353 -2.98 -7.73 -3.52
CA ALA A 353 -3.60 -6.41 -3.54
C ALA A 353 -4.66 -6.23 -2.44
N HIS A 354 -4.43 -6.82 -1.27
CA HIS A 354 -5.38 -6.78 -0.15
C HIS A 354 -5.76 -5.35 0.25
N LYS A 355 -6.99 -5.19 0.72
CA LYS A 355 -7.55 -3.89 1.11
C LYS A 355 -8.21 -3.97 2.49
N GLU A 356 -7.78 -3.10 3.39
CA GLU A 356 -8.49 -2.87 4.64
C GLU A 356 -9.64 -1.88 4.39
N TRP A 357 -10.76 -2.38 3.88
CA TRP A 357 -11.94 -1.58 3.60
C TRP A 357 -13.18 -2.10 4.32
N ASN A 358 -14.12 -1.19 4.61
CA ASN A 358 -15.45 -1.57 5.10
C ASN A 358 -16.13 -2.52 4.10
N GLY A 359 -16.77 -3.53 4.64
CA GLY A 359 -17.43 -4.61 3.92
C GLY A 359 -16.53 -5.81 3.73
N ILE A 360 -15.37 -5.69 3.11
CA ILE A 360 -14.44 -6.83 2.94
C ILE A 360 -13.84 -7.27 4.28
N LEU A 361 -13.59 -6.35 5.21
CA LEU A 361 -13.13 -6.70 6.56
C LEU A 361 -14.12 -7.62 7.26
N LYS A 362 -15.40 -7.26 7.25
CA LYS A 362 -16.47 -8.03 7.90
C LYS A 362 -16.79 -9.34 7.20
N ASP A 363 -16.94 -9.33 5.87
CA ASP A 363 -17.52 -10.45 5.13
C ASP A 363 -16.48 -11.42 4.55
N PHE A 364 -15.21 -11.00 4.49
CA PHE A 364 -14.13 -11.82 3.96
C PHE A 364 -13.07 -12.14 5.03
N TYR A 365 -12.38 -11.13 5.55
CA TYR A 365 -11.28 -11.36 6.50
C TYR A 365 -11.76 -11.88 7.86
N TYR A 366 -12.82 -11.30 8.41
CA TYR A 366 -13.43 -11.80 9.65
C TYR A 366 -13.83 -13.27 9.53
N MET A 367 -14.45 -13.65 8.40
CA MET A 367 -14.87 -15.05 8.19
C MET A 367 -13.70 -16.00 8.10
N ARG A 368 -12.58 -15.60 7.46
CA ARG A 368 -11.34 -16.40 7.46
C ARG A 368 -10.82 -16.64 8.88
N TRP A 369 -10.64 -15.57 9.65
CA TRP A 369 -10.13 -15.65 11.01
C TRP A 369 -11.06 -16.42 11.94
N LYS A 370 -12.38 -16.20 11.82
CA LYS A 370 -13.37 -16.95 12.60
C LYS A 370 -13.30 -18.44 12.30
N THR A 371 -13.28 -18.84 11.03
CA THR A 371 -13.15 -20.24 10.62
C THR A 371 -11.88 -20.88 11.20
N TYR A 372 -10.77 -20.16 11.20
CA TYR A 372 -9.51 -20.64 11.76
C TYR A 372 -9.57 -20.82 13.28
N PHE A 373 -10.08 -19.83 14.01
CA PHE A 373 -10.20 -19.90 15.47
C PHE A 373 -11.20 -20.97 15.92
N ASP A 374 -12.30 -21.15 15.20
CA ASP A 374 -13.25 -22.25 15.46
C ASP A 374 -12.56 -23.62 15.29
N ALA A 375 -11.73 -23.78 14.26
CA ALA A 375 -10.94 -24.98 14.04
C ALA A 375 -9.94 -25.23 15.18
N LEU A 376 -9.20 -24.19 15.60
CA LEU A 376 -8.25 -24.29 16.72
C LEU A 376 -8.95 -24.61 18.04
N THR A 377 -10.14 -24.04 18.29
CA THR A 377 -10.96 -24.39 19.46
C THR A 377 -11.33 -25.88 19.45
N CYS A 378 -11.75 -26.41 18.29
CA CYS A 378 -12.02 -27.84 18.15
C CYS A 378 -10.80 -28.71 18.45
N MET A 379 -9.61 -28.28 17.98
CA MET A 379 -8.35 -29.01 18.26
C MET A 379 -7.99 -28.99 19.74
N LEU A 380 -8.16 -27.87 20.44
CA LEU A 380 -7.99 -27.75 21.89
C LEU A 380 -8.98 -28.67 22.69
N ASP A 381 -10.13 -28.96 22.08
CA ASP A 381 -11.10 -29.92 22.64
C ASP A 381 -10.79 -31.39 22.28
N GLY A 382 -9.66 -31.66 21.62
CA GLY A 382 -9.26 -33.01 21.20
C GLY A 382 -10.06 -33.53 20.00
N ARG A 383 -10.76 -32.67 19.26
CA ARG A 383 -11.53 -33.05 18.07
C ARG A 383 -10.69 -32.94 16.81
N LEU A 384 -10.87 -33.87 15.89
CA LEU A 384 -10.27 -33.79 14.55
C LEU A 384 -10.98 -32.71 13.72
N VAL A 385 -10.18 -31.91 13.02
CA VAL A 385 -10.66 -30.86 12.14
C VAL A 385 -10.15 -31.11 10.72
N PRO A 386 -11.03 -31.01 9.69
CA PRO A 386 -10.61 -31.09 8.30
C PRO A 386 -9.63 -29.98 7.93
N VAL A 387 -8.79 -30.23 6.95
CA VAL A 387 -7.96 -29.18 6.35
C VAL A 387 -8.87 -28.12 5.74
N ILE A 388 -8.60 -26.85 6.05
CA ILE A 388 -9.37 -25.72 5.53
C ILE A 388 -8.92 -25.46 4.09
N ASP A 389 -9.86 -25.54 3.15
CA ASP A 389 -9.62 -25.13 1.75
C ASP A 389 -9.83 -23.60 1.63
N TRP A 390 -8.74 -22.87 1.83
CA TRP A 390 -8.77 -21.39 1.78
C TRP A 390 -9.23 -20.89 0.43
N TYR A 391 -8.72 -21.46 -0.66
CA TYR A 391 -9.10 -21.01 -2.00
C TYR A 391 -10.60 -21.16 -2.26
N ALA A 392 -11.20 -22.28 -1.90
CA ALA A 392 -12.63 -22.51 -2.07
C ALA A 392 -13.49 -21.49 -1.28
N ILE A 393 -13.09 -21.17 -0.04
CA ILE A 393 -13.76 -20.14 0.78
C ILE A 393 -13.64 -18.77 0.12
N GLU A 394 -12.45 -18.38 -0.29
CA GLU A 394 -12.14 -17.09 -0.89
C GLU A 394 -12.79 -16.91 -2.26
N GLU A 395 -12.73 -17.94 -3.10
CA GLU A 395 -13.38 -17.95 -4.40
C GLU A 395 -14.91 -17.78 -4.27
N SER A 396 -15.52 -18.36 -3.24
CA SER A 396 -16.95 -18.22 -3.01
C SER A 396 -17.35 -16.76 -2.80
N TRP A 397 -16.55 -15.97 -2.08
CA TRP A 397 -16.78 -14.54 -1.88
C TRP A 397 -16.67 -13.74 -3.19
N THR A 398 -15.78 -14.13 -4.10
CA THR A 398 -15.62 -13.44 -5.39
C THR A 398 -16.85 -13.59 -6.29
N LYS A 399 -17.63 -14.66 -6.11
CA LYS A 399 -18.81 -14.99 -6.92
C LYS A 399 -20.10 -14.28 -6.46
N VAL A 400 -20.08 -13.64 -5.31
CA VAL A 400 -21.19 -12.81 -4.83
C VAL A 400 -21.17 -11.46 -5.57
N SER A 401 -22.34 -10.88 -5.86
CA SER A 401 -22.43 -9.61 -6.56
C SER A 401 -23.42 -8.65 -5.90
N ASP A 402 -23.19 -7.34 -6.08
CA ASP A 402 -24.10 -6.23 -5.73
C ASP A 402 -24.55 -6.21 -4.26
N THR A 403 -23.60 -6.36 -3.33
CA THR A 403 -23.90 -6.49 -1.89
C THR A 403 -23.44 -5.33 -1.02
N TYR A 404 -22.69 -4.36 -1.57
CA TYR A 404 -22.04 -3.32 -0.77
C TYR A 404 -22.55 -1.93 -1.08
N ALA A 405 -22.90 -1.19 -0.01
CA ALA A 405 -23.27 0.21 -0.11
C ALA A 405 -22.04 1.09 -0.45
N VAL A 406 -22.26 2.12 -1.25
CA VAL A 406 -21.24 3.11 -1.64
C VAL A 406 -21.27 4.36 -0.75
N THR A 407 -22.39 4.62 -0.08
CA THR A 407 -22.58 5.82 0.74
C THR A 407 -21.99 5.62 2.13
N PRO A 408 -21.18 6.58 2.64
CA PRO A 408 -20.68 6.55 4.01
C PRO A 408 -21.81 6.51 5.04
N GLU A 409 -21.55 5.88 6.19
CA GLU A 409 -22.53 5.71 7.27
C GLU A 409 -21.98 6.27 8.58
N GLY A 410 -22.77 7.07 9.27
CA GLY A 410 -22.43 7.65 10.56
C GLY A 410 -21.57 8.91 10.47
N ASP A 411 -21.36 9.52 11.63
CA ASP A 411 -20.48 10.67 11.82
C ASP A 411 -19.05 10.17 12.07
N CYS A 412 -18.12 10.55 11.22
CA CYS A 412 -16.74 10.11 11.23
C CYS A 412 -16.07 10.33 12.61
N VAL A 413 -16.21 11.53 13.19
CA VAL A 413 -15.57 11.88 14.47
C VAL A 413 -16.19 11.10 15.64
N GLU A 414 -17.51 10.99 15.67
CA GLU A 414 -18.20 10.25 16.74
C GLU A 414 -17.90 8.76 16.71
N VAL A 415 -17.88 8.18 15.50
CA VAL A 415 -17.50 6.78 15.34
C VAL A 415 -16.05 6.56 15.73
N ALA A 416 -15.12 7.44 15.30
CA ALA A 416 -13.70 7.35 15.67
C ALA A 416 -13.49 7.37 17.17
N LYS A 417 -14.15 8.27 17.90
CA LYS A 417 -14.10 8.33 19.37
C LYS A 417 -14.59 7.05 20.04
N ARG A 418 -15.75 6.56 19.58
CA ARG A 418 -16.34 5.34 20.14
C ARG A 418 -15.48 4.11 19.86
N VAL A 419 -14.97 3.98 18.64
CA VAL A 419 -14.07 2.88 18.27
C VAL A 419 -12.77 2.96 19.03
N TYR A 420 -12.15 4.15 19.14
CA TYR A 420 -10.93 4.33 19.91
C TYR A 420 -11.10 3.88 21.36
N LYS A 421 -12.17 4.32 22.01
CA LYS A 421 -12.51 3.91 23.38
C LYS A 421 -12.64 2.38 23.49
N ALA A 422 -13.38 1.77 22.58
CA ALA A 422 -13.58 0.31 22.59
C ALA A 422 -12.28 -0.49 22.32
N VAL A 423 -11.29 0.09 21.62
CA VAL A 423 -10.03 -0.59 21.28
C VAL A 423 -8.96 -0.39 22.35
N PHE A 424 -8.83 0.81 22.92
CA PHE A 424 -7.66 1.20 23.71
C PHE A 424 -7.94 1.47 25.18
N GLU A 425 -9.20 1.69 25.59
CA GLU A 425 -9.65 1.90 26.96
C GLU A 425 -10.43 0.69 27.52
#